data_a3f588a5d19fb02c8abc9909600de96d
#
_entry.id   a3f588a5d19fb02c8abc9909600de96d
#
_cell.length_a   1.000
_cell.length_b   1.000
_cell.length_c   1.000
_cell.angle_alpha   90.00
_cell.angle_beta   90.00
_cell.angle_gamma   90.00
#
_symmetry.space_group_name_H-M   'P 1'
#
loop_
_entity.id
_entity.type
_entity.pdbx_description
1 polymer ?
#
loop_
_entity_poly.entity_id
_entity_poly.type
_entity_poly.pdbx_seq_one_letter_code
_entity_poly.pdbx_strand_id
1 'polypeptide(L)'
;VYVDYWHFDEAEIAGWATPWSSMPWEIMTSMEDAVLDGNVSFSRSGAVSKNVNWLSLIVPNDSQIIRQHLIELKESGHIPSSLQGSEYDWEYFEGRYNAAINWIDQNNHAIISNGPFYLDNYSPESRTITINSFNSHEYPFESGKWEKFEQVKFPKITDVKISDVVNSGKSVSIYV
;
A
#
# COMPACT_ATOMS: atom_id res chain seq x y z
N VAL A 1 6.92 3.59 17.44
CA VAL A 1 5.95 2.50 17.65
C VAL A 1 6.57 1.49 18.60
N TYR A 2 5.79 1.05 19.60
CA TYR A 2 6.21 0.00 20.54
C TYR A 2 5.32 -1.21 20.32
N VAL A 3 5.92 -2.41 20.16
CA VAL A 3 5.21 -3.66 19.99
C VAL A 3 5.71 -4.69 21.00
N ASP A 4 4.78 -5.45 21.59
CA ASP A 4 5.07 -6.61 22.45
C ASP A 4 5.08 -7.89 21.61
N TYR A 5 5.96 -7.90 20.62
CA TYR A 5 6.17 -9.04 19.70
C TYR A 5 7.67 -9.15 19.44
N TRP A 6 8.20 -10.36 19.58
CA TRP A 6 9.60 -10.65 19.28
C TRP A 6 9.71 -11.60 18.09
N HIS A 7 10.63 -11.29 17.19
CA HIS A 7 11.04 -12.15 16.10
C HIS A 7 12.54 -11.96 15.86
N PHE A 8 13.23 -13.00 15.40
CA PHE A 8 14.67 -12.94 15.11
C PHE A 8 14.99 -12.05 13.89
N ASP A 9 14.02 -11.84 13.01
CA ASP A 9 14.11 -10.90 11.89
C ASP A 9 13.41 -9.59 12.27
N GLU A 10 14.20 -8.51 12.35
CA GLU A 10 13.71 -7.17 12.69
C GLU A 10 12.73 -6.62 11.62
N ALA A 11 12.85 -7.06 10.35
CA ALA A 11 11.94 -6.66 9.29
C ALA A 11 10.52 -7.21 9.51
N GLU A 12 10.39 -8.41 10.07
CA GLU A 12 9.10 -8.96 10.50
C GLU A 12 8.48 -8.14 11.61
N ILE A 13 9.26 -7.75 12.63
CA ILE A 13 8.77 -6.87 13.71
C ILE A 13 8.29 -5.54 13.14
N ALA A 14 9.07 -4.94 12.22
CA ALA A 14 8.71 -3.70 11.55
C ALA A 14 7.42 -3.86 10.73
N GLY A 15 7.25 -4.95 10.00
CA GLY A 15 6.07 -5.25 9.21
C GLY A 15 4.80 -5.34 10.05
N TRP A 16 4.87 -5.94 11.23
CA TRP A 16 3.75 -5.99 12.18
C TRP A 16 3.48 -4.65 12.87
N ALA A 17 4.53 -3.85 13.10
CA ALA A 17 4.43 -2.56 13.76
C ALA A 17 3.87 -1.45 12.85
N THR A 18 3.95 -1.63 11.53
CA THR A 18 3.63 -0.59 10.55
C THR A 18 2.68 -1.07 9.43
N PRO A 19 1.48 -1.59 9.77
CA PRO A 19 0.54 -2.14 8.79
C PRO A 19 -0.34 -1.06 8.12
N TRP A 20 0.17 0.14 7.89
CA TRP A 20 -0.60 1.18 7.21
C TRP A 20 -0.56 1.04 5.70
N SER A 21 -1.63 1.49 5.07
CA SER A 21 -1.77 1.51 3.63
C SER A 21 -0.80 2.50 2.99
N SER A 22 -0.26 2.14 1.83
CA SER A 22 0.45 3.07 0.95
C SER A 22 -0.49 3.94 0.10
N MET A 23 -1.80 3.72 0.22
CA MET A 23 -2.82 4.48 -0.50
C MET A 23 -2.90 5.91 0.02
N PRO A 24 -3.01 6.92 -0.86
CA PRO A 24 -3.22 8.30 -0.47
C PRO A 24 -4.50 8.47 0.36
N TRP A 25 -4.46 9.35 1.34
CA TRP A 25 -5.59 9.60 2.24
C TRP A 25 -6.83 10.11 1.50
N GLU A 26 -6.66 10.93 0.46
CA GLU A 26 -7.76 11.45 -0.35
C GLU A 26 -8.52 10.35 -1.08
N ILE A 27 -7.83 9.31 -1.55
CA ILE A 27 -8.48 8.13 -2.14
C ILE A 27 -9.23 7.34 -1.07
N MET A 28 -8.63 7.13 0.11
CA MET A 28 -9.30 6.43 1.22
C MET A 28 -10.58 7.16 1.64
N THR A 29 -10.50 8.48 1.84
CA THR A 29 -11.66 9.30 2.23
C THR A 29 -12.77 9.24 1.18
N SER A 30 -12.42 9.34 -0.10
CA SER A 30 -13.43 9.25 -1.18
C SER A 30 -14.05 7.86 -1.31
N MET A 31 -13.31 6.79 -1.01
CA MET A 31 -13.86 5.43 -0.93
C MET A 31 -14.87 5.29 0.22
N GLU A 32 -14.53 5.82 1.39
CA GLU A 32 -15.41 5.81 2.56
C GLU A 32 -16.70 6.59 2.27
N ASP A 33 -16.58 7.77 1.69
CA ASP A 33 -17.70 8.64 1.32
C ASP A 33 -18.61 7.94 0.30
N ALA A 34 -18.07 7.37 -0.77
CA ALA A 34 -18.80 6.60 -1.77
C ALA A 34 -19.55 5.38 -1.20
N VAL A 35 -19.00 4.75 -0.17
CA VAL A 35 -19.65 3.62 0.53
C VAL A 35 -20.74 4.12 1.49
N LEU A 36 -20.55 5.24 2.16
CA LEU A 36 -21.55 5.87 3.03
C LEU A 36 -22.76 6.33 2.23
N ASP A 37 -22.55 6.91 1.07
CA ASP A 37 -23.61 7.33 0.14
C ASP A 37 -24.29 6.16 -0.59
N GLY A 38 -23.76 4.94 -0.40
CA GLY A 38 -24.36 3.74 -0.95
C GLY A 38 -24.11 3.50 -2.44
N ASN A 39 -23.13 4.18 -3.03
CA ASN A 39 -22.79 4.03 -4.45
C ASN A 39 -21.99 2.75 -4.75
N VAL A 40 -21.23 2.28 -3.76
CA VAL A 40 -20.40 1.08 -3.83
C VAL A 40 -20.35 0.37 -2.46
N SER A 41 -19.67 -0.76 -2.37
CA SER A 41 -19.47 -1.48 -1.10
C SER A 41 -18.05 -1.99 -0.97
N PHE A 42 -17.51 -2.01 0.25
CA PHE A 42 -16.20 -2.61 0.56
C PHE A 42 -16.20 -4.13 0.55
N SER A 43 -17.35 -4.77 0.59
CA SER A 43 -17.44 -6.23 0.62
C SER A 43 -18.39 -6.77 -0.44
N ARG A 44 -18.11 -7.98 -0.91
CA ARG A 44 -18.98 -8.68 -1.86
C ARG A 44 -20.39 -8.90 -1.30
N SER A 45 -20.49 -9.29 -0.03
CA SER A 45 -21.80 -9.51 0.61
C SER A 45 -22.60 -8.20 0.74
N GLY A 46 -21.93 -7.10 1.10
CA GLY A 46 -22.53 -5.77 1.12
C GLY A 46 -22.96 -5.29 -0.26
N ALA A 47 -22.16 -5.53 -1.28
CA ALA A 47 -22.50 -5.21 -2.66
C ALA A 47 -23.77 -5.92 -3.14
N VAL A 48 -23.87 -7.22 -2.89
CA VAL A 48 -25.04 -8.02 -3.22
C VAL A 48 -26.29 -7.54 -2.45
N SER A 49 -26.16 -7.28 -1.14
CA SER A 49 -27.29 -6.88 -0.30
C SER A 49 -27.83 -5.50 -0.65
N LYS A 50 -26.95 -4.59 -1.09
CA LYS A 50 -27.30 -3.21 -1.48
C LYS A 50 -27.56 -3.04 -2.99
N ASN A 51 -27.33 -4.07 -3.78
CA ASN A 51 -27.40 -4.05 -5.25
C ASN A 51 -26.51 -2.97 -5.86
N VAL A 52 -25.26 -2.89 -5.40
CA VAL A 52 -24.23 -1.97 -5.89
C VAL A 52 -22.97 -2.75 -6.24
N ASN A 53 -21.97 -2.08 -6.80
CA ASN A 53 -20.70 -2.72 -7.09
C ASN A 53 -19.90 -3.01 -5.81
N TRP A 54 -19.19 -4.12 -5.81
CA TRP A 54 -18.06 -4.32 -4.92
C TRP A 54 -16.91 -3.49 -5.45
N LEU A 55 -16.57 -2.40 -4.72
CA LEU A 55 -15.60 -1.40 -5.12
C LEU A 55 -14.29 -2.00 -5.60
N SER A 56 -13.86 -1.59 -6.77
CA SER A 56 -12.56 -1.94 -7.35
C SER A 56 -11.91 -0.71 -7.99
N LEU A 57 -10.79 -0.28 -7.45
CA LEU A 57 -10.05 0.90 -7.93
C LEU A 57 -9.43 0.73 -9.33
N ILE A 58 -9.41 -0.49 -9.88
CA ILE A 58 -8.92 -0.77 -11.23
C ILE A 58 -10.04 -0.69 -12.28
N VAL A 59 -11.30 -0.77 -11.85
CA VAL A 59 -12.45 -0.75 -12.75
C VAL A 59 -12.81 0.70 -13.09
N PRO A 60 -12.85 1.10 -14.38
CA PRO A 60 -13.11 2.49 -14.78
C PRO A 60 -14.40 3.08 -14.20
N ASN A 61 -15.49 2.34 -14.20
CA ASN A 61 -16.76 2.84 -13.65
C ASN A 61 -16.67 3.16 -12.17
N ASP A 62 -16.06 2.29 -11.37
CA ASP A 62 -15.88 2.52 -9.94
C ASP A 62 -14.90 3.68 -9.70
N SER A 63 -13.87 3.80 -10.53
CA SER A 63 -12.92 4.91 -10.46
C SER A 63 -13.58 6.27 -10.77
N GLN A 64 -14.56 6.30 -11.65
CA GLN A 64 -15.34 7.51 -11.89
C GLN A 64 -16.24 7.89 -10.70
N ILE A 65 -16.76 6.90 -9.96
CA ILE A 65 -17.47 7.16 -8.70
C ILE A 65 -16.51 7.80 -7.69
N ILE A 66 -15.32 7.22 -7.50
CA ILE A 66 -14.28 7.78 -6.62
C ILE A 66 -13.89 9.20 -7.05
N ARG A 67 -13.74 9.43 -8.35
CA ARG A 67 -13.44 10.76 -8.91
C ARG A 67 -14.52 11.79 -8.55
N GLN A 68 -15.78 11.41 -8.65
CA GLN A 68 -16.90 12.30 -8.32
C GLN A 68 -16.86 12.68 -6.83
N HIS A 69 -16.66 11.72 -5.94
CA HIS A 69 -16.53 11.98 -4.50
C HIS A 69 -15.29 12.84 -4.18
N LEU A 70 -14.17 12.67 -4.89
CA LEU A 70 -13.01 13.58 -4.74
C LEU A 70 -13.35 15.02 -5.09
N ILE A 71 -14.16 15.25 -6.13
CA ILE A 71 -14.63 16.59 -6.50
C ILE A 71 -15.53 17.19 -5.40
N GLU A 72 -16.51 16.43 -4.92
CA GLU A 72 -17.44 16.86 -3.89
C GLU A 72 -16.74 17.17 -2.56
N LEU A 73 -15.80 16.32 -2.14
CA LEU A 73 -14.98 16.55 -0.95
C LEU A 73 -14.11 17.81 -1.10
N LYS A 74 -13.51 18.01 -2.28
CA LYS A 74 -12.75 19.24 -2.58
C LYS A 74 -13.64 20.47 -2.52
N GLU A 75 -14.80 20.46 -3.18
CA GLU A 75 -15.72 21.58 -3.23
C GLU A 75 -16.30 21.93 -1.85
N SER A 76 -16.50 20.95 -0.99
CA SER A 76 -16.90 21.16 0.41
C SER A 76 -15.79 21.66 1.32
N GLY A 77 -14.55 21.70 0.87
CA GLY A 77 -13.38 22.05 1.69
C GLY A 77 -13.08 21.00 2.75
N HIS A 78 -13.35 19.72 2.46
CA HIS A 78 -13.20 18.64 3.43
C HIS A 78 -11.73 18.39 3.78
N ILE A 79 -11.45 18.35 5.09
CA ILE A 79 -10.17 17.92 5.67
C ILE A 79 -10.48 16.79 6.66
N PRO A 80 -9.90 15.59 6.49
CA PRO A 80 -10.09 14.49 7.44
C PRO A 80 -9.78 14.91 8.86
N SER A 81 -10.56 14.44 9.82
CA SER A 81 -10.41 14.83 11.24
C SER A 81 -9.03 14.58 11.81
N SER A 82 -8.36 13.52 11.35
CA SER A 82 -6.98 13.17 11.73
C SER A 82 -5.92 14.16 11.20
N LEU A 83 -6.25 14.96 10.19
CA LEU A 83 -5.36 15.95 9.58
C LEU A 83 -5.74 17.41 9.95
N GLN A 84 -6.85 17.60 10.67
CA GLN A 84 -7.24 18.91 11.17
C GLN A 84 -6.21 19.39 12.22
N GLY A 85 -5.79 20.66 12.08
CA GLY A 85 -4.75 21.23 12.95
C GLY A 85 -3.33 20.81 12.60
N SER A 86 -3.12 20.15 11.47
CA SER A 86 -1.77 19.95 10.89
C SER A 86 -1.17 21.29 10.45
N GLU A 87 0.12 21.28 10.10
CA GLU A 87 0.85 22.46 9.59
C GLU A 87 0.46 22.86 8.15
N TYR A 88 -0.36 22.03 7.49
CA TYR A 88 -0.76 22.24 6.10
C TYR A 88 -2.00 23.12 6.00
N ASP A 89 -2.00 24.02 5.02
CA ASP A 89 -3.13 24.87 4.66
C ASP A 89 -4.07 24.20 3.64
N TRP A 90 -5.17 24.89 3.30
CA TRP A 90 -6.13 24.39 2.32
C TRP A 90 -5.50 24.18 0.92
N GLU A 91 -4.55 25.01 0.50
CA GLU A 91 -3.90 24.87 -0.80
C GLU A 91 -3.21 23.50 -0.94
N TYR A 92 -2.60 23.00 0.13
CA TYR A 92 -2.04 21.65 0.16
C TYR A 92 -3.13 20.57 -0.06
N PHE A 93 -4.25 20.65 0.68
CA PHE A 93 -5.33 19.66 0.57
C PHE A 93 -6.01 19.71 -0.80
N GLU A 94 -6.29 20.91 -1.31
CA GLU A 94 -6.82 21.09 -2.65
C GLU A 94 -5.89 20.54 -3.73
N GLY A 95 -4.59 20.77 -3.58
CA GLY A 95 -3.56 20.20 -4.46
C GLY A 95 -3.59 18.67 -4.48
N ARG A 96 -3.78 18.01 -3.33
CA ARG A 96 -3.91 16.57 -3.21
C ARG A 96 -5.14 16.04 -3.94
N TYR A 97 -6.31 16.65 -3.73
CA TYR A 97 -7.53 16.30 -4.45
C TYR A 97 -7.37 16.45 -5.96
N ASN A 98 -6.81 17.58 -6.41
CA ASN A 98 -6.56 17.83 -7.83
C ASN A 98 -5.61 16.79 -8.43
N ALA A 99 -4.55 16.40 -7.73
CA ALA A 99 -3.61 15.38 -8.19
C ALA A 99 -4.31 14.01 -8.37
N ALA A 100 -5.14 13.59 -7.42
CA ALA A 100 -5.88 12.34 -7.51
C ALA A 100 -6.92 12.35 -8.64
N ILE A 101 -7.66 13.45 -8.81
CA ILE A 101 -8.61 13.63 -9.92
C ILE A 101 -7.88 13.53 -11.26
N ASN A 102 -6.78 14.28 -11.43
CA ASN A 102 -5.99 14.26 -12.66
C ASN A 102 -5.41 12.87 -12.97
N TRP A 103 -5.00 12.13 -11.92
CA TRP A 103 -4.54 10.75 -12.09
C TRP A 103 -5.63 9.86 -12.68
N ILE A 104 -6.84 9.91 -12.13
CA ILE A 104 -7.97 9.11 -12.63
C ILE A 104 -8.33 9.50 -14.06
N ASP A 105 -8.30 10.79 -14.38
CA ASP A 105 -8.58 11.29 -15.74
C ASP A 105 -7.56 10.81 -16.78
N GLN A 106 -6.30 10.67 -16.38
CA GLN A 106 -5.22 10.25 -17.27
C GLN A 106 -5.12 8.72 -17.41
N ASN A 107 -5.37 7.99 -16.33
CA ASN A 107 -5.08 6.55 -16.25
C ASN A 107 -6.35 5.68 -16.26
N ASN A 108 -7.56 6.25 -16.13
CA ASN A 108 -8.84 5.55 -16.04
C ASN A 108 -8.94 4.54 -14.87
N HIS A 109 -8.14 4.72 -13.83
CA HIS A 109 -8.20 3.93 -12.60
C HIS A 109 -7.76 4.78 -11.40
N ALA A 110 -8.17 4.37 -10.19
CA ALA A 110 -7.84 5.06 -8.94
C ALA A 110 -6.72 4.38 -8.13
N ILE A 111 -5.94 3.50 -8.75
CA ILE A 111 -4.80 2.84 -8.08
C ILE A 111 -3.63 3.81 -8.04
N ILE A 112 -3.39 4.38 -6.86
CA ILE A 112 -2.27 5.27 -6.56
C ILE A 112 -1.52 4.68 -5.36
N SER A 113 -0.21 4.58 -5.47
CA SER A 113 0.64 4.12 -4.37
C SER A 113 1.98 4.86 -4.38
N ASN A 114 2.83 4.60 -3.41
CA ASN A 114 4.15 5.22 -3.26
C ASN A 114 5.30 4.30 -3.71
N GLY A 115 5.00 3.20 -4.39
CA GLY A 115 5.99 2.25 -4.87
C GLY A 115 6.77 2.73 -6.11
N PRO A 116 7.82 1.98 -6.50
CA PRO A 116 8.65 2.30 -7.67
C PRO A 116 7.97 1.99 -9.01
N PHE A 117 6.78 1.45 -9.00
CA PHE A 117 6.02 1.09 -10.19
C PHE A 117 4.60 1.62 -10.09
N TYR A 118 4.01 1.92 -11.24
CA TYR A 118 2.59 2.27 -11.33
C TYR A 118 1.89 1.40 -12.36
N LEU A 119 0.58 1.24 -12.19
CA LEU A 119 -0.27 0.57 -13.16
C LEU A 119 -0.46 1.49 -14.36
N ASP A 120 -0.07 1.03 -15.54
CA ASP A 120 -0.23 1.74 -16.80
C ASP A 120 -1.50 1.30 -17.53
N ASN A 121 -1.71 -0.01 -17.63
CA ASN A 121 -2.87 -0.56 -18.32
C ASN A 121 -3.36 -1.87 -17.70
N TYR A 122 -4.67 -2.02 -17.67
CA TYR A 122 -5.35 -3.26 -17.31
C TYR A 122 -6.35 -3.67 -18.39
N SER A 123 -6.15 -4.85 -18.97
CA SER A 123 -7.04 -5.44 -19.96
C SER A 123 -7.65 -6.73 -19.43
N PRO A 124 -8.90 -6.71 -18.93
CA PRO A 124 -9.56 -7.90 -18.39
C PRO A 124 -9.83 -8.98 -19.44
N GLU A 125 -10.08 -8.60 -20.71
CA GLU A 125 -10.32 -9.55 -21.79
C GLU A 125 -9.09 -10.41 -22.09
N SER A 126 -7.91 -9.79 -22.16
CA SER A 126 -6.63 -10.48 -22.37
C SER A 126 -5.99 -11.00 -21.07
N ARG A 127 -6.55 -10.65 -19.91
CA ARG A 127 -6.00 -10.95 -18.58
C ARG A 127 -4.57 -10.45 -18.42
N THR A 128 -4.29 -9.26 -18.94
CA THR A 128 -2.97 -8.64 -18.88
C THR A 128 -2.98 -7.37 -18.05
N ILE A 129 -1.86 -7.16 -17.36
CA ILE A 129 -1.56 -5.94 -16.63
C ILE A 129 -0.21 -5.44 -17.13
N THR A 130 -0.13 -4.16 -17.45
CA THR A 130 1.13 -3.47 -17.73
C THR A 130 1.46 -2.56 -16.56
N ILE A 131 2.64 -2.73 -16.00
CA ILE A 131 3.20 -1.84 -14.99
C ILE A 131 4.45 -1.17 -15.54
N ASN A 132 4.60 0.12 -15.27
CA ASN A 132 5.77 0.90 -15.66
C ASN A 132 6.54 1.38 -14.44
N SER A 133 7.84 1.57 -14.58
CA SER A 133 8.66 2.17 -13.54
C SER A 133 8.34 3.67 -13.40
N PHE A 134 8.25 4.14 -12.17
CA PHE A 134 8.10 5.56 -11.85
C PHE A 134 9.46 6.25 -11.86
N ASN A 135 9.75 6.98 -12.92
CA ASN A 135 11.06 7.62 -13.17
C ASN A 135 11.03 9.14 -12.94
N SER A 136 10.31 9.60 -11.93
CA SER A 136 10.36 11.01 -11.55
C SER A 136 11.66 11.32 -10.79
N HIS A 137 12.24 12.49 -11.05
CA HIS A 137 13.39 13.01 -10.28
C HIS A 137 13.06 13.28 -8.79
N GLU A 138 11.77 13.40 -8.47
CA GLU A 138 11.29 13.57 -7.10
C GLU A 138 11.18 12.23 -6.34
N TYR A 139 11.28 11.10 -7.05
CA TYR A 139 11.24 9.80 -6.40
C TYR A 139 12.51 9.58 -5.58
N PRO A 140 12.41 9.27 -4.27
CA PRO A 140 13.55 9.31 -3.35
C PRO A 140 14.57 8.19 -3.53
N PHE A 141 14.32 7.27 -4.46
CA PHE A 141 15.18 6.11 -4.68
C PHE A 141 15.71 6.08 -6.11
N GLU A 142 17.02 5.99 -6.24
CA GLU A 142 17.69 5.83 -7.52
C GLU A 142 17.54 4.40 -8.06
N SER A 143 17.73 4.24 -9.37
CA SER A 143 17.82 2.91 -10.01
C SER A 143 18.90 2.08 -9.33
N GLY A 144 18.63 0.80 -9.10
CA GLY A 144 19.55 -0.10 -8.40
C GLY A 144 19.45 -0.07 -6.87
N LYS A 145 18.66 0.83 -6.28
CA LYS A 145 18.50 0.92 -4.81
C LYS A 145 18.05 -0.40 -4.18
N TRP A 146 17.29 -1.19 -4.90
CA TRP A 146 16.69 -2.44 -4.42
C TRP A 146 17.47 -3.71 -4.84
N GLU A 147 18.57 -3.58 -5.60
CA GLU A 147 19.41 -4.71 -6.04
C GLU A 147 19.94 -5.56 -4.86
N LYS A 148 20.07 -4.96 -3.69
CA LYS A 148 20.45 -5.68 -2.47
C LYS A 148 19.49 -6.81 -2.06
N PHE A 149 18.25 -6.80 -2.58
CA PHE A 149 17.25 -7.84 -2.34
C PHE A 149 17.18 -8.90 -3.44
N GLU A 150 17.89 -8.72 -4.55
CA GLU A 150 17.92 -9.70 -5.65
C GLU A 150 18.68 -10.97 -5.25
N GLN A 151 19.64 -10.85 -4.34
CA GLN A 151 20.41 -11.98 -3.85
C GLN A 151 19.73 -12.57 -2.62
N VAL A 152 19.20 -13.77 -2.75
CA VAL A 152 18.74 -14.56 -1.62
C VAL A 152 19.93 -14.90 -0.72
N LYS A 153 19.95 -14.35 0.47
CA LYS A 153 20.98 -14.68 1.47
C LYS A 153 20.60 -15.99 2.13
N PHE A 154 21.29 -17.06 1.77
CA PHE A 154 21.17 -18.32 2.50
C PHE A 154 22.01 -18.25 3.77
N PRO A 155 21.50 -18.73 4.92
CA PRO A 155 22.29 -18.87 6.13
C PRO A 155 23.46 -19.83 5.85
N LYS A 156 24.66 -19.41 6.24
CA LYS A 156 25.89 -20.24 6.11
C LYS A 156 26.41 -20.45 7.51
N ILE A 157 26.56 -21.73 7.87
CA ILE A 157 27.26 -22.10 9.10
C ILE A 157 28.73 -21.71 8.93
N THR A 158 29.21 -20.77 9.72
CA THR A 158 30.58 -20.24 9.65
C THR A 158 31.50 -20.90 10.66
N ASP A 159 30.99 -21.40 11.76
CA ASP A 159 31.73 -22.10 12.78
C ASP A 159 30.82 -23.05 13.57
N VAL A 160 31.33 -24.17 14.00
CA VAL A 160 30.67 -25.14 14.88
C VAL A 160 31.59 -25.45 16.03
N LYS A 161 31.25 -25.01 17.23
CA LYS A 161 32.03 -25.31 18.44
C LYS A 161 31.43 -26.51 19.15
N ILE A 162 32.22 -27.58 19.24
CA ILE A 162 31.85 -28.79 19.96
C ILE A 162 32.89 -28.99 21.07
N SER A 163 32.50 -29.47 22.24
CA SER A 163 33.45 -29.87 23.28
C SER A 163 34.29 -31.04 22.80
N ASP A 164 35.59 -31.04 23.10
CA ASP A 164 36.56 -32.04 22.66
C ASP A 164 36.22 -33.49 23.06
N VAL A 165 35.34 -33.65 24.05
CA VAL A 165 34.89 -34.97 24.51
C VAL A 165 33.37 -35.01 24.59
N VAL A 166 32.79 -35.81 23.70
CA VAL A 166 31.35 -36.11 23.70
C VAL A 166 31.14 -37.53 24.22
N ASN A 167 30.55 -37.70 25.40
CA ASN A 167 30.18 -39.00 25.93
C ASN A 167 28.87 -39.50 25.34
N SER A 168 28.85 -40.79 24.94
CA SER A 168 27.61 -41.42 24.45
C SER A 168 26.44 -41.28 25.45
N GLY A 169 25.30 -40.87 24.96
CA GLY A 169 24.06 -40.67 25.74
C GLY A 169 23.93 -39.30 26.44
N LYS A 170 24.82 -38.33 26.17
CA LYS A 170 24.70 -36.96 26.66
C LYS A 170 24.27 -36.02 25.53
N SER A 171 23.45 -35.02 25.87
CA SER A 171 23.07 -33.93 24.93
C SER A 171 24.29 -33.02 24.68
N VAL A 172 24.43 -32.64 23.42
CA VAL A 172 25.43 -31.66 22.95
C VAL A 172 24.69 -30.42 22.46
N SER A 173 25.05 -29.24 22.93
CA SER A 173 24.56 -27.96 22.43
C SER A 173 25.47 -27.49 21.30
N ILE A 174 24.92 -27.24 20.15
CA ILE A 174 25.57 -26.64 18.99
C ILE A 174 25.11 -25.19 18.89
N TYR A 175 26.06 -24.27 18.93
CA TYR A 175 25.82 -22.84 18.70
C TYR A 175 26.22 -22.53 17.25
N VAL A 176 25.29 -21.91 16.50
CA VAL A 176 25.46 -21.55 15.10
C VAL A 176 25.42 -20.05 14.96
#